data_51241fa5402ef5bd7bc2657f93fad8a8
#
_entry.id   51241fa5402ef5bd7bc2657f93fad8a8
#
_cell.length_a   1.000
_cell.length_b   1.000
_cell.length_c   1.000
_cell.angle_alpha   90.00
_cell.angle_beta   90.00
_cell.angle_gamma   90.00
#
_symmetry.space_group_name_H-M   'P 1'
#
loop_
_entity.id
_entity.type
_entity.pdbx_description
1 polymer ?
#
loop_
_entity_poly.entity_id
_entity_poly.type
_entity_poly.pdbx_seq_one_letter_code
_entity_poly.pdbx_strand_id
1 'polypeptide(L)'
;CNLALHKVWLERSGETIDWYENVLSSYGIALWHEAAEEKHEVNYRHWATGHSPAWPVDGSLDGFTVLTDYAEKTGHVTFRYQTPMVSLTVENDRVTGAIGQGADGYIRVNASKGVLVCTGGYAANLDLLKQLQPHTTSIYAYNSAQPGCEGDGIKACLRVGAKMDETHSSMLFDRA
;
A
#
# COMPACT_ATOMS: atom_id res chain seq x y z
N CYS A 1 6.20 2.12 17.88
CA CYS A 1 6.82 2.48 16.62
C CYS A 1 8.22 1.85 16.51
N ASN A 2 8.48 1.09 15.46
CA ASN A 2 9.78 0.43 15.26
C ASN A 2 10.76 1.37 14.53
N LEU A 3 11.66 2.00 15.28
CA LEU A 3 12.65 2.94 14.72
C LEU A 3 13.55 2.32 13.65
N ALA A 4 13.83 1.02 13.71
CA ALA A 4 14.63 0.35 12.70
C ALA A 4 13.93 0.34 11.31
N LEU A 5 12.61 0.18 11.28
CA LEU A 5 11.83 0.29 10.05
C LEU A 5 11.80 1.71 9.52
N HIS A 6 11.65 2.72 10.39
CA HIS A 6 11.74 4.13 9.97
C HIS A 6 13.10 4.47 9.38
N LYS A 7 14.17 3.91 9.95
CA LYS A 7 15.52 4.12 9.41
C LYS A 7 15.66 3.56 8.01
N VAL A 8 15.16 2.35 7.76
CA VAL A 8 15.16 1.76 6.40
C VAL A 8 14.41 2.64 5.42
N TRP A 9 13.24 3.17 5.81
CA TRP A 9 12.47 4.07 4.96
C TRP A 9 13.25 5.35 4.65
N LEU A 10 13.86 5.98 5.65
CA LEU A 10 14.67 7.19 5.46
C LEU A 10 15.88 6.97 4.55
N GLU A 11 16.51 5.81 4.64
CA GLU A 11 17.70 5.49 3.85
C GLU A 11 17.36 5.06 2.41
N ARG A 12 16.17 4.51 2.15
CA ARG A 12 15.84 3.86 0.88
C ARG A 12 14.71 4.51 0.08
N SER A 13 13.96 5.45 0.69
CA SER A 13 12.81 6.07 0.02
C SER A 13 13.21 6.87 -1.22
N GLY A 14 14.32 7.60 -1.18
CA GLY A 14 14.83 8.34 -2.34
C GLY A 14 15.10 7.43 -3.53
N GLU A 15 15.88 6.36 -3.32
CA GLU A 15 16.16 5.36 -4.36
C GLU A 15 14.87 4.76 -4.96
N THR A 16 13.85 4.55 -4.12
CA THR A 16 12.56 4.02 -4.58
C THR A 16 11.81 5.02 -5.46
N ILE A 17 11.85 6.30 -5.09
CA ILE A 17 11.24 7.38 -5.90
C ILE A 17 11.97 7.54 -7.22
N ASP A 18 13.30 7.54 -7.22
CA ASP A 18 14.11 7.63 -8.45
C ASP A 18 13.77 6.46 -9.41
N TRP A 19 13.65 5.24 -8.86
CA TRP A 19 13.23 4.09 -9.66
C TRP A 19 11.82 4.28 -10.24
N TYR A 20 10.88 4.77 -9.44
CA TYR A 20 9.50 4.98 -9.87
C TYR A 20 9.41 6.05 -10.96
N GLU A 21 10.12 7.16 -10.79
CA GLU A 21 10.20 8.22 -11.78
C GLU A 21 10.78 7.72 -13.12
N ASN A 22 11.83 6.90 -13.06
CA ASN A 22 12.41 6.29 -14.25
C ASN A 22 11.41 5.37 -14.98
N VAL A 23 10.63 4.57 -14.25
CA VAL A 23 9.59 3.74 -14.85
C VAL A 23 8.52 4.62 -15.50
N LEU A 24 7.97 5.61 -14.81
CA LEU A 24 6.95 6.51 -15.33
C LEU A 24 7.44 7.26 -16.58
N SER A 25 8.67 7.77 -16.54
CA SER A 25 9.28 8.51 -17.64
C SER A 25 9.39 7.66 -18.90
N SER A 26 9.62 6.35 -18.78
CA SER A 26 9.65 5.43 -19.93
C SER A 26 8.29 5.29 -20.63
N TYR A 27 7.20 5.71 -19.98
CA TYR A 27 5.84 5.77 -20.52
C TYR A 27 5.41 7.21 -20.83
N GLY A 28 6.31 8.18 -20.75
CA GLY A 28 6.01 9.59 -21.02
C GLY A 28 5.24 10.29 -19.89
N ILE A 29 5.20 9.71 -18.70
CA ILE A 29 4.52 10.28 -17.54
C ILE A 29 5.56 10.92 -16.61
N ALA A 30 5.33 12.17 -16.21
CA ALA A 30 6.16 12.86 -15.23
C ALA A 30 5.71 12.52 -13.81
N LEU A 31 6.64 12.47 -12.88
CA LEU A 31 6.33 12.45 -11.46
C LEU A 31 6.20 13.90 -10.98
N TRP A 32 5.04 14.24 -10.42
CA TRP A 32 4.82 15.53 -9.78
C TRP A 32 5.33 15.50 -8.34
N HIS A 33 6.08 16.53 -7.95
CA HIS A 33 6.62 16.69 -6.61
C HIS A 33 5.88 17.83 -5.92
N GLU A 34 5.14 17.52 -4.89
CA GLU A 34 4.40 18.50 -4.10
C GLU A 34 5.36 19.51 -3.47
N ALA A 35 4.99 20.79 -3.50
CA ALA A 35 5.76 21.91 -2.97
C ALA A 35 7.12 22.17 -3.64
N ALA A 36 7.47 21.50 -4.72
CA ALA A 36 8.75 21.74 -5.42
C ALA A 36 8.82 23.12 -6.05
N GLU A 37 7.68 23.73 -6.39
CA GLU A 37 7.58 25.04 -7.02
C GLU A 37 7.30 26.19 -6.05
N GLU A 38 7.01 25.90 -4.80
CA GLU A 38 6.71 26.92 -3.81
C GLU A 38 7.99 27.65 -3.36
N LYS A 39 8.02 28.96 -3.59
CA LYS A 39 9.08 29.82 -3.08
C LYS A 39 8.71 30.33 -1.70
N HIS A 40 9.33 29.80 -0.66
CA HIS A 40 9.21 30.35 0.67
C HIS A 40 10.36 31.35 0.95
N GLU A 41 10.02 32.55 1.36
CA GLU A 41 10.99 33.62 1.62
C GLU A 41 11.77 33.44 2.92
N VAL A 42 11.45 32.47 3.74
CA VAL A 42 12.03 32.28 5.06
C VAL A 42 12.66 30.90 5.18
N ASN A 43 13.91 30.84 5.52
CA ASN A 43 14.81 29.79 6.02
C ASN A 43 14.33 28.31 6.10
N TYR A 44 13.23 27.96 5.50
CA TYR A 44 12.78 26.58 5.35
C TYR A 44 13.44 25.95 4.14
N ARG A 45 14.04 24.79 4.34
CA ARG A 45 14.45 23.98 3.22
C ARG A 45 13.19 23.46 2.53
N HIS A 46 13.10 23.69 1.23
CA HIS A 46 12.08 23.07 0.41
C HIS A 46 12.37 21.59 0.31
N TRP A 47 11.46 20.81 0.84
CA TRP A 47 11.42 19.38 0.65
C TRP A 47 10.13 19.06 -0.07
N ALA A 48 10.22 18.32 -1.16
CA ALA A 48 9.04 17.73 -1.76
C ALA A 48 8.43 16.76 -0.73
N THR A 49 7.19 17.03 -0.33
CA THR A 49 6.52 16.28 0.74
C THR A 49 5.64 15.16 0.22
N GLY A 50 5.24 15.23 -1.06
CA GLY A 50 4.47 14.21 -1.73
C GLY A 50 4.93 14.02 -3.16
N HIS A 51 4.67 12.85 -3.69
CA HIS A 51 4.97 12.48 -5.06
C HIS A 51 3.76 11.79 -5.67
N SER A 52 3.33 12.21 -6.84
CA SER A 52 2.27 11.55 -7.56
C SER A 52 2.55 11.55 -9.07
N PRO A 53 2.09 10.53 -9.80
CA PRO A 53 2.08 10.62 -11.26
C PRO A 53 1.32 11.86 -11.68
N ALA A 54 1.86 12.62 -12.62
CA ALA A 54 1.11 13.71 -13.22
C ALA A 54 -0.13 13.11 -13.89
N TRP A 55 -1.31 13.63 -13.51
CA TRP A 55 -2.57 13.17 -14.08
C TRP A 55 -2.57 13.45 -15.56
N PRO A 56 -2.70 12.44 -16.41
CA PRO A 56 -2.84 12.71 -17.83
C PRO A 56 -4.15 13.45 -18.06
N VAL A 57 -4.05 14.60 -18.68
CA VAL A 57 -5.19 15.48 -18.98
C VAL A 57 -6.19 14.82 -19.94
N ASP A 58 -5.74 13.82 -20.68
CA ASP A 58 -6.50 13.09 -21.71
C ASP A 58 -7.06 11.72 -21.23
N GLY A 59 -6.92 11.39 -19.93
CA GLY A 59 -7.35 10.09 -19.39
C GLY A 59 -6.48 8.92 -19.80
N SER A 60 -5.30 9.16 -20.38
CA SER A 60 -4.31 8.13 -20.66
C SER A 60 -3.69 7.59 -19.34
N LEU A 61 -2.93 6.56 -19.43
CA LEU A 61 -2.31 5.71 -18.39
C LEU A 61 -2.09 6.36 -17.02
N ASP A 62 -2.75 5.85 -15.99
CA ASP A 62 -2.42 6.17 -14.60
C ASP A 62 -1.18 5.38 -14.11
N GLY A 63 -0.63 5.77 -12.96
CA GLY A 63 0.57 5.14 -12.41
C GLY A 63 0.42 3.65 -12.12
N PHE A 64 -0.78 3.17 -11.77
CA PHE A 64 -1.04 1.75 -11.53
C PHE A 64 -1.05 0.95 -12.83
N THR A 65 -1.68 1.48 -13.86
CA THR A 65 -1.69 0.88 -15.19
C THR A 65 -0.28 0.75 -15.75
N VAL A 66 0.54 1.79 -15.58
CA VAL A 66 1.96 1.78 -15.98
C VAL A 66 2.74 0.71 -15.24
N LEU A 67 2.62 0.65 -13.91
CA LEU A 67 3.34 -0.35 -13.12
C LEU A 67 2.89 -1.77 -13.43
N THR A 68 1.61 -1.97 -13.71
CA THR A 68 1.07 -3.28 -14.11
C THR A 68 1.67 -3.72 -15.44
N ASP A 69 1.61 -2.87 -16.46
CA ASP A 69 2.17 -3.15 -17.77
C ASP A 69 3.70 -3.36 -17.72
N TYR A 70 4.40 -2.52 -16.94
CA TYR A 70 5.83 -2.69 -16.71
C TYR A 70 6.14 -4.05 -16.09
N ALA A 71 5.38 -4.46 -15.06
CA ALA A 71 5.58 -5.76 -14.41
C ALA A 71 5.29 -6.93 -15.35
N GLU A 72 4.21 -6.87 -16.13
CA GLU A 72 3.86 -7.91 -17.11
C GLU A 72 4.93 -8.07 -18.19
N LYS A 73 5.48 -6.95 -18.67
CA LYS A 73 6.57 -6.96 -19.67
C LYS A 73 7.85 -7.62 -19.18
N THR A 74 8.06 -7.74 -17.89
CA THR A 74 9.20 -8.52 -17.37
C THR A 74 9.08 -10.01 -17.65
N GLY A 75 7.87 -10.52 -17.88
CA GLY A 75 7.59 -11.96 -18.05
C GLY A 75 7.69 -12.78 -16.76
N HIS A 76 7.89 -12.12 -15.61
CA HIS A 76 8.06 -12.78 -14.30
C HIS A 76 6.87 -12.60 -13.36
N VAL A 77 5.86 -11.82 -13.76
CA VAL A 77 4.70 -11.50 -12.94
C VAL A 77 3.43 -12.01 -13.61
N THR A 78 2.55 -12.59 -12.82
CA THR A 78 1.21 -12.98 -13.24
C THR A 78 0.19 -12.34 -12.31
N PHE A 79 -0.69 -11.52 -12.83
CA PHE A 79 -1.80 -10.93 -12.09
C PHE A 79 -3.01 -11.86 -12.09
N ARG A 80 -3.66 -11.98 -10.94
CA ARG A 80 -4.95 -12.67 -10.79
C ARG A 80 -5.93 -11.69 -10.16
N TYR A 81 -6.71 -11.07 -10.99
CA TYR A 81 -7.78 -10.17 -10.57
C TYR A 81 -8.98 -10.96 -10.06
N GLN A 82 -9.87 -10.28 -9.33
CA GLN A 82 -11.09 -10.87 -8.76
C GLN A 82 -10.82 -12.18 -7.99
N THR A 83 -9.67 -12.23 -7.32
CA THR A 83 -9.23 -13.40 -6.57
C THR A 83 -8.78 -12.96 -5.17
N PRO A 84 -9.72 -12.55 -4.29
CA PRO A 84 -9.38 -12.15 -2.93
C PRO A 84 -8.68 -13.28 -2.19
N MET A 85 -7.63 -12.92 -1.44
CA MET A 85 -6.94 -13.85 -0.56
C MET A 85 -7.83 -14.16 0.65
N VAL A 86 -8.06 -15.43 0.92
CA VAL A 86 -8.86 -15.88 2.06
C VAL A 86 -8.02 -16.42 3.22
N SER A 87 -6.84 -16.94 2.94
CA SER A 87 -5.92 -17.40 3.99
C SER A 87 -4.47 -17.50 3.50
N LEU A 88 -3.56 -17.51 4.46
CA LEU A 88 -2.18 -17.94 4.25
C LEU A 88 -2.05 -19.44 4.57
N THR A 89 -1.14 -20.13 3.90
CA THR A 89 -0.81 -21.53 4.20
C THR A 89 0.49 -21.60 4.99
N VAL A 90 0.55 -22.49 5.98
CA VAL A 90 1.70 -22.66 6.87
C VAL A 90 2.11 -24.11 6.90
N GLU A 91 3.39 -24.38 6.79
CA GLU A 91 4.00 -25.70 6.97
C GLU A 91 5.30 -25.53 7.77
N ASN A 92 5.46 -26.27 8.84
CA ASN A 92 6.63 -26.21 9.72
C ASN A 92 6.92 -24.77 10.22
N ASP A 93 5.91 -24.09 10.73
CA ASP A 93 5.97 -22.72 11.25
C ASP A 93 6.42 -21.66 10.22
N ARG A 94 6.33 -21.97 8.94
CA ARG A 94 6.65 -21.06 7.86
C ARG A 94 5.46 -20.87 6.92
N VAL A 95 5.21 -19.62 6.53
CA VAL A 95 4.26 -19.32 5.48
C VAL A 95 4.78 -19.84 4.14
N THR A 96 4.03 -20.74 3.51
CA THR A 96 4.39 -21.43 2.27
C THR A 96 3.52 -21.04 1.08
N GLY A 97 2.56 -20.16 1.28
CA GLY A 97 1.69 -19.70 0.21
C GLY A 97 0.42 -19.03 0.70
N ALA A 98 -0.52 -18.91 -0.21
CA ALA A 98 -1.83 -18.32 0.05
C ALA A 98 -2.94 -19.08 -0.69
N ILE A 99 -4.15 -18.94 -0.19
CA ILE A 99 -5.37 -19.41 -0.85
C ILE A 99 -6.18 -18.20 -1.25
N GLY A 100 -6.52 -18.10 -2.52
CA GLY A 100 -7.45 -17.13 -3.07
C GLY A 100 -8.77 -17.80 -3.45
N GLN A 101 -9.83 -17.00 -3.50
CA GLN A 101 -11.14 -17.45 -3.97
C GLN A 101 -11.44 -16.79 -5.32
N GLY A 102 -11.37 -17.57 -6.39
CA GLY A 102 -11.80 -17.14 -7.72
C GLY A 102 -13.25 -17.52 -8.01
N ALA A 103 -13.71 -17.20 -9.21
CA ALA A 103 -15.08 -17.51 -9.65
C ALA A 103 -15.36 -19.03 -9.67
N ASP A 104 -14.35 -19.83 -10.04
CA ASP A 104 -14.46 -21.29 -10.19
C ASP A 104 -14.06 -22.06 -8.93
N GLY A 105 -13.85 -21.37 -7.80
CA GLY A 105 -13.48 -21.97 -6.53
C GLY A 105 -12.14 -21.47 -5.97
N TYR A 106 -11.57 -22.27 -5.07
CA TYR A 106 -10.33 -21.90 -4.37
C TYR A 106 -9.09 -22.23 -5.20
N ILE A 107 -8.15 -21.29 -5.19
CA ILE A 107 -6.85 -21.41 -5.84
C ILE A 107 -5.78 -21.37 -4.76
N ARG A 108 -4.94 -22.41 -4.70
CA ARG A 108 -3.73 -22.39 -3.84
C ARG A 108 -2.54 -21.92 -4.66
N VAL A 109 -1.85 -20.92 -4.15
CA VAL A 109 -0.58 -20.44 -4.70
C VAL A 109 0.54 -20.79 -3.72
N ASN A 110 1.48 -21.61 -4.15
CA ASN A 110 2.64 -21.97 -3.35
C ASN A 110 3.76 -20.97 -3.55
N ALA A 111 4.40 -20.55 -2.48
CA ALA A 111 5.48 -19.56 -2.47
C ALA A 111 6.76 -20.17 -1.90
N SER A 112 7.78 -20.33 -2.72
CA SER A 112 9.07 -20.91 -2.30
C SER A 112 9.91 -19.96 -1.43
N LYS A 113 9.77 -18.65 -1.64
CA LYS A 113 10.52 -17.63 -0.92
C LYS A 113 9.73 -16.98 0.21
N GLY A 114 8.43 -16.74 0.03
CA GLY A 114 7.55 -16.11 1.00
C GLY A 114 6.38 -15.41 0.33
N VAL A 115 5.51 -14.81 1.13
CA VAL A 115 4.35 -14.04 0.69
C VAL A 115 4.50 -12.61 1.16
N LEU A 116 4.45 -11.65 0.24
CA LEU A 116 4.38 -10.23 0.54
C LEU A 116 2.91 -9.82 0.62
N VAL A 117 2.49 -9.24 1.74
CA VAL A 117 1.11 -8.80 1.96
C VAL A 117 1.03 -7.29 1.84
N CYS A 118 0.39 -6.79 0.77
CA CYS A 118 0.21 -5.37 0.46
C CYS A 118 -1.27 -5.01 0.34
N THR A 119 -2.10 -5.48 1.26
CA THR A 119 -3.57 -5.36 1.21
C THR A 119 -4.12 -4.11 1.88
N GLY A 120 -3.26 -3.17 2.23
CA GLY A 120 -3.67 -1.96 2.94
C GLY A 120 -4.08 -2.19 4.39
N GLY A 121 -4.78 -1.22 4.94
CA GLY A 121 -5.21 -1.21 6.33
C GLY A 121 -6.63 -1.74 6.54
N TYR A 122 -7.29 -1.21 7.59
CA TYR A 122 -8.64 -1.64 7.99
C TYR A 122 -9.62 -0.47 8.14
N ALA A 123 -9.33 0.64 7.47
CA ALA A 123 -10.11 1.87 7.66
C ALA A 123 -11.59 1.78 7.21
N ALA A 124 -11.94 0.85 6.31
CA ALA A 124 -13.32 0.58 5.93
C ALA A 124 -14.06 -0.35 6.91
N ASN A 125 -13.35 -0.98 7.85
CA ASN A 125 -13.92 -1.87 8.84
C ASN A 125 -14.21 -1.12 10.14
N LEU A 126 -15.45 -0.62 10.29
CA LEU A 126 -15.86 0.17 11.46
C LEU A 126 -15.75 -0.59 12.78
N ASP A 127 -15.98 -1.90 12.78
CA ASP A 127 -15.90 -2.69 14.01
C ASP A 127 -14.47 -2.83 14.47
N LEU A 128 -13.54 -3.06 13.52
CA LEU A 128 -12.13 -3.12 13.82
C LEU A 128 -11.58 -1.75 14.23
N LEU A 129 -12.06 -0.67 13.62
CA LEU A 129 -11.73 0.70 14.04
C LEU A 129 -12.20 0.98 15.46
N LYS A 130 -13.44 0.65 15.81
CA LYS A 130 -13.96 0.83 17.17
C LYS A 130 -13.16 0.04 18.20
N GLN A 131 -12.73 -1.15 17.82
CA GLN A 131 -11.96 -2.02 18.71
C GLN A 131 -10.54 -1.51 18.94
N LEU A 132 -9.85 -1.12 17.87
CA LEU A 132 -8.42 -0.78 17.89
C LEU A 132 -8.15 0.71 18.06
N GLN A 133 -9.05 1.55 17.59
CA GLN A 133 -8.93 3.01 17.57
C GLN A 133 -10.26 3.69 17.93
N PRO A 134 -10.75 3.51 19.15
CA PRO A 134 -12.05 4.06 19.55
C PRO A 134 -12.13 5.58 19.41
N HIS A 135 -11.00 6.29 19.50
CA HIS A 135 -10.97 7.75 19.31
C HIS A 135 -11.34 8.15 17.87
N THR A 136 -10.92 7.39 16.88
CA THR A 136 -11.18 7.68 15.47
C THR A 136 -12.68 7.74 15.19
N THR A 137 -13.46 6.87 15.81
CA THR A 137 -14.91 6.83 15.63
C THR A 137 -15.64 7.96 16.36
N SER A 138 -14.97 8.69 17.24
CA SER A 138 -15.51 9.86 17.93
C SER A 138 -15.17 11.18 17.23
N ILE A 139 -14.35 11.16 16.20
CA ILE A 139 -13.99 12.35 15.43
C ILE A 139 -15.14 12.71 14.52
N TYR A 140 -15.55 14.00 14.57
CA TYR A 140 -16.70 14.52 13.84
C TYR A 140 -16.60 14.34 12.32
N ALA A 141 -15.42 14.49 11.74
CA ALA A 141 -15.17 14.36 10.31
C ALA A 141 -14.57 12.99 9.94
N TYR A 142 -15.07 11.91 10.55
CA TYR A 142 -14.70 10.58 10.11
C TYR A 142 -15.11 10.39 8.66
N ASN A 143 -14.15 10.45 7.77
CA ASN A 143 -14.38 10.30 6.35
C ASN A 143 -13.89 8.94 5.84
N SER A 144 -14.54 8.54 4.80
CA SER A 144 -14.45 7.28 4.13
C SER A 144 -13.03 6.81 3.88
N ALA A 145 -12.79 5.65 4.35
CA ALA A 145 -11.70 4.83 3.87
C ALA A 145 -11.93 4.39 2.41
N GLN A 146 -10.88 4.05 1.75
CA GLN A 146 -10.97 3.39 0.46
C GLN A 146 -11.79 2.10 0.60
N PRO A 147 -12.78 1.86 -0.26
CA PRO A 147 -13.51 0.62 -0.30
C PRO A 147 -12.56 -0.58 -0.40
N GLY A 148 -12.81 -1.63 0.37
CA GLY A 148 -11.96 -2.81 0.41
C GLY A 148 -10.84 -2.81 1.44
N CYS A 149 -10.59 -1.70 2.14
CA CYS A 149 -9.65 -1.67 3.27
C CYS A 149 -10.27 -2.28 4.54
N GLU A 150 -10.59 -3.57 4.49
CA GLU A 150 -11.32 -4.31 5.54
C GLU A 150 -10.40 -5.01 6.56
N GLY A 151 -9.09 -4.92 6.37
CA GLY A 151 -8.10 -5.54 7.24
C GLY A 151 -7.91 -7.04 7.01
N ASP A 152 -8.26 -7.57 5.85
CA ASP A 152 -8.23 -9.01 5.59
C ASP A 152 -6.81 -9.58 5.60
N GLY A 153 -5.84 -8.86 5.04
CA GLY A 153 -4.44 -9.26 5.13
C GLY A 153 -3.91 -9.23 6.56
N ILE A 154 -4.30 -8.24 7.36
CA ILE A 154 -3.95 -8.17 8.78
C ILE A 154 -4.51 -9.39 9.52
N LYS A 155 -5.80 -9.67 9.34
CA LYS A 155 -6.47 -10.84 9.94
C LYS A 155 -5.80 -12.16 9.51
N ALA A 156 -5.44 -12.28 8.24
CA ALA A 156 -4.74 -13.46 7.73
C ALA A 156 -3.35 -13.63 8.36
N CYS A 157 -2.58 -12.56 8.51
CA CYS A 157 -1.29 -12.58 9.18
C CYS A 157 -1.41 -12.94 10.66
N LEU A 158 -2.38 -12.38 11.38
CA LEU A 158 -2.62 -12.69 12.79
C LEU A 158 -2.98 -14.17 13.02
N ARG A 159 -3.76 -14.75 12.11
CA ARG A 159 -4.14 -16.18 12.19
C ARG A 159 -2.94 -17.14 12.06
N VAL A 160 -1.87 -16.69 11.43
CA VAL A 160 -0.63 -17.49 11.29
C VAL A 160 0.48 -17.05 12.25
N GLY A 161 0.14 -16.33 13.32
CA GLY A 161 1.04 -16.00 14.40
C GLY A 161 1.80 -14.68 14.29
N ALA A 162 1.47 -13.83 13.32
CA ALA A 162 2.01 -12.48 13.29
C ALA A 162 1.52 -11.66 14.50
N LYS A 163 2.32 -10.68 14.90
CA LYS A 163 1.96 -9.75 15.96
C LYS A 163 1.54 -8.42 15.35
N MET A 164 0.56 -7.79 15.98
CA MET A 164 0.18 -6.43 15.69
C MET A 164 1.11 -5.44 16.39
N ASP A 165 1.27 -4.24 15.83
CA ASP A 165 1.94 -3.15 16.54
C ASP A 165 1.13 -2.79 17.79
N GLU A 166 1.81 -2.38 18.87
CA GLU A 166 1.18 -2.01 20.13
C GLU A 166 0.40 -0.70 20.03
N THR A 167 0.83 0.17 19.13
CA THR A 167 0.20 1.48 18.90
C THR A 167 -0.57 1.49 17.59
N HIS A 168 -1.87 1.58 17.70
CA HIS A 168 -2.75 1.75 16.54
C HIS A 168 -2.93 3.24 16.27
N SER A 169 -2.70 3.66 15.04
CA SER A 169 -2.84 5.05 14.64
C SER A 169 -3.55 5.17 13.30
N SER A 170 -4.29 6.27 13.14
CA SER A 170 -4.90 6.66 11.87
C SER A 170 -4.10 7.78 11.26
N MET A 171 -4.02 7.80 9.94
CA MET A 171 -3.55 8.96 9.22
C MET A 171 -4.65 10.03 9.25
N LEU A 172 -4.28 11.24 9.66
CA LEU A 172 -5.16 12.39 9.64
C LEU A 172 -4.81 13.24 8.42
N PHE A 173 -5.82 13.59 7.64
CA PHE A 173 -5.70 14.59 6.60
C PHE A 173 -6.28 15.89 7.09
N ASP A 174 -5.58 16.98 6.85
CA ASP A 174 -5.98 18.34 7.16
C ASP A 174 -6.88 18.98 6.09
N ARG A 175 -7.16 18.22 5.06
CA ARG A 175 -8.02 18.66 3.94
C ARG A 175 -9.45 18.18 4.18
N ALA A 176 -10.30 19.15 4.49
CA ALA A 176 -11.76 18.98 4.52
C ALA A 176 -12.37 19.35 3.17
#